data_8d85baf0a66fba2f8c2e0ae91c55153a
#
_entry.id   8d85baf0a66fba2f8c2e0ae91c55153a
#
_cell.length_a   1.000
_cell.length_b   1.000
_cell.length_c   1.000
_cell.angle_alpha   90.00
_cell.angle_beta   90.00
_cell.angle_gamma   90.00
#
_symmetry.space_group_name_H-M   'P 1'
#
loop_
_entity.id
_entity.type
_entity.pdbx_description
1 polymer ?
#
loop_
_entity_poly.entity_id
_entity_poly.type
_entity_poly.pdbx_seq_one_letter_code
_entity_poly.pdbx_strand_id
1 'polypeptide(L)'
;MKYWFALPPIKTPKYKSIAAFIGFMNFVLKFIVDNKPNKICFAFDECLGTCFRNEIYRDYKKNREVAPDELKQQFKLSRRFLSLMGLKNFASDRYEADDIIYTIAKNNRAMGLSNTIITNDKDLYQIIRSDDVWWNMSDKRYTFSKLTEMLTFT
;
A
#
# COMPACT_ATOMS: atom_id res chain seq x y z
N MET A 1 3.55 -7.63 3.43
CA MET A 1 4.55 -6.73 3.99
C MET A 1 5.95 -7.30 3.84
N LYS A 2 6.67 -6.84 2.82
CA LYS A 2 7.96 -7.40 2.37
C LYS A 2 9.03 -7.42 3.49
N TYR A 3 9.12 -6.35 4.26
CA TYR A 3 10.20 -6.18 5.24
C TYR A 3 10.02 -6.92 6.58
N TRP A 4 8.81 -7.38 6.89
CA TRP A 4 8.57 -8.19 8.10
C TRP A 4 9.35 -9.51 8.09
N PHE A 5 9.41 -10.14 6.91
CA PHE A 5 10.08 -11.43 6.73
C PHE A 5 11.52 -11.33 6.18
N ALA A 6 11.90 -10.15 5.67
CA ALA A 6 13.16 -9.98 4.95
C ALA A 6 14.31 -9.45 5.81
N LEU A 7 14.04 -8.86 6.96
CA LEU A 7 15.06 -8.29 7.84
C LEU A 7 15.12 -9.06 9.15
N PRO A 8 16.34 -9.23 9.71
CA PRO A 8 16.48 -9.80 11.05
C PRO A 8 15.79 -8.91 12.09
N PRO A 9 15.30 -9.49 13.19
CA PRO A 9 14.61 -8.73 14.23
C PRO A 9 15.54 -7.70 14.87
N ILE A 10 15.19 -6.43 14.79
CA ILE A 10 15.89 -5.34 15.46
C ILE A 10 15.10 -5.02 16.72
N LYS A 11 15.67 -5.37 17.87
CA LYS A 11 15.03 -5.20 19.18
C LYS A 11 15.33 -3.82 19.77
N THR A 12 14.37 -3.28 20.51
CA THR A 12 14.53 -2.07 21.32
C THR A 12 13.94 -2.32 22.72
N PRO A 13 14.26 -1.50 23.74
CA PRO A 13 13.67 -1.65 25.07
C PRO A 13 12.13 -1.62 25.07
N LYS A 14 11.52 -0.93 24.12
CA LYS A 14 10.07 -0.75 24.02
C LYS A 14 9.39 -1.74 23.07
N TYR A 15 10.09 -2.26 22.08
CA TYR A 15 9.52 -3.12 21.03
C TYR A 15 10.37 -4.36 20.82
N LYS A 16 9.73 -5.52 20.70
CA LYS A 16 10.41 -6.79 20.42
C LYS A 16 11.10 -6.81 19.06
N SER A 17 10.51 -6.14 18.08
CA SER A 17 11.14 -5.89 16.77
C SER A 17 10.62 -4.62 16.13
N ILE A 18 11.49 -3.87 15.44
CA ILE A 18 11.14 -2.71 14.62
C ILE A 18 11.69 -2.85 13.19
N ALA A 19 12.08 -4.05 12.79
CA ALA A 19 12.73 -4.30 11.50
C ALA A 19 11.87 -3.88 10.31
N ALA A 20 10.57 -4.22 10.32
CA ALA A 20 9.66 -3.84 9.24
C ALA A 20 9.49 -2.32 9.13
N PHE A 21 9.43 -1.62 10.27
CA PHE A 21 9.37 -0.16 10.30
C PHE A 21 10.64 0.47 9.73
N ILE A 22 11.83 0.00 10.14
CA ILE A 22 13.10 0.51 9.61
C ILE A 22 13.21 0.25 8.11
N GLY A 23 12.87 -0.95 7.65
CA GLY A 23 12.86 -1.27 6.23
C GLY A 23 11.90 -0.40 5.43
N PHE A 24 10.71 -0.13 5.97
CA PHE A 24 9.75 0.78 5.37
C PHE A 24 10.27 2.22 5.32
N MET A 25 10.79 2.73 6.42
CA MET A 25 11.37 4.08 6.51
C MET A 25 12.48 4.28 5.48
N ASN A 26 13.45 3.38 5.44
CA ASN A 26 14.56 3.44 4.49
C ASN A 26 14.06 3.39 3.04
N PHE A 27 13.06 2.55 2.76
CA PHE A 27 12.43 2.49 1.47
C PHE A 27 11.80 3.83 1.08
N VAL A 28 11.00 4.44 1.97
CA VAL A 28 10.33 5.72 1.69
C VAL A 28 11.34 6.82 1.42
N LEU A 29 12.36 6.95 2.26
CA LEU A 29 13.39 7.97 2.10
C LEU A 29 14.15 7.79 0.79
N LYS A 30 14.62 6.57 0.50
CA LYS A 30 15.31 6.25 -0.75
C LYS A 30 14.41 6.51 -1.96
N PHE A 31 13.14 6.09 -1.90
CA PHE A 31 12.19 6.29 -2.98
C PHE A 31 12.00 7.78 -3.31
N ILE A 32 11.86 8.63 -2.29
CA ILE A 32 11.70 10.09 -2.48
C ILE A 32 12.94 10.69 -3.12
N VAL A 33 14.13 10.31 -2.65
CA VAL A 33 15.41 10.81 -3.20
C VAL A 33 15.59 10.39 -4.65
N ASP A 34 15.34 9.12 -4.96
CA ASP A 34 15.60 8.56 -6.28
C ASP A 34 14.58 9.00 -7.33
N ASN A 35 13.31 9.13 -6.94
CA ASN A 35 12.21 9.36 -7.89
C ASN A 35 11.64 10.78 -7.87
N LYS A 36 11.93 11.58 -6.83
CA LYS A 36 11.50 12.98 -6.66
C LYS A 36 10.02 13.20 -7.02
N PRO A 37 9.09 12.44 -6.41
CA PRO A 37 7.68 12.52 -6.79
C PRO A 37 7.10 13.90 -6.46
N ASN A 38 6.31 14.48 -7.36
CA ASN A 38 5.64 15.75 -7.11
C ASN A 38 4.60 15.65 -5.98
N LYS A 39 3.89 14.53 -5.93
CA LYS A 39 2.92 14.19 -4.88
C LYS A 39 3.04 12.72 -4.54
N ILE A 40 2.96 12.40 -3.27
CA ILE A 40 2.99 11.04 -2.75
C ILE A 40 1.98 10.88 -1.62
N CYS A 41 1.31 9.74 -1.59
CA CYS A 41 0.47 9.35 -0.46
C CYS A 41 0.56 7.84 -0.23
N PHE A 42 0.16 7.42 0.95
CA PHE A 42 0.24 6.02 1.40
C PHE A 42 -1.13 5.57 1.86
N ALA A 43 -1.55 4.38 1.45
CA ALA A 43 -2.76 3.72 1.92
C ALA A 43 -2.39 2.52 2.81
N PHE A 44 -3.05 2.42 3.96
CA PHE A 44 -2.87 1.33 4.92
C PHE A 44 -4.16 0.55 5.08
N ASP A 45 -4.03 -0.76 5.19
CA ASP A 45 -5.13 -1.67 5.41
C ASP A 45 -5.32 -1.86 6.93
N GLU A 46 -6.33 -1.22 7.52
CA GLU A 46 -6.64 -1.27 8.96
C GLU A 46 -8.03 -1.85 9.25
N CYS A 47 -8.84 -2.17 8.25
CA CYS A 47 -10.23 -2.63 8.39
C CYS A 47 -10.36 -4.14 8.66
N LEU A 48 -9.48 -4.74 9.44
CA LEU A 48 -9.48 -6.17 9.73
C LEU A 48 -10.75 -6.60 10.49
N GLY A 49 -11.68 -7.24 9.78
CA GLY A 49 -12.95 -7.74 10.34
C GLY A 49 -14.08 -6.71 10.46
N THR A 50 -13.82 -5.44 10.14
CA THR A 50 -14.80 -4.33 10.17
C THR A 50 -15.08 -3.75 8.77
N CYS A 51 -14.51 -4.35 7.73
CA CYS A 51 -14.69 -3.91 6.36
C CYS A 51 -16.17 -3.96 5.95
N PHE A 52 -16.63 -2.97 5.15
CA PHE A 52 -18.00 -2.98 4.63
C PHE A 52 -18.36 -4.25 3.87
N ARG A 53 -17.35 -4.96 3.30
CA ARG A 53 -17.56 -6.27 2.66
C ARG A 53 -18.03 -7.34 3.64
N ASN A 54 -17.72 -7.22 4.95
CA ASN A 54 -18.22 -8.11 5.98
C ASN A 54 -19.71 -7.84 6.31
N GLU A 55 -20.20 -6.63 6.03
CA GLU A 55 -21.63 -6.32 6.13
C GLU A 55 -22.43 -7.06 5.04
N ILE A 56 -21.84 -7.20 3.85
CA ILE A 56 -22.45 -7.89 2.69
C ILE A 56 -22.24 -9.41 2.78
N TYR A 57 -21.03 -9.85 3.12
CA TYR A 57 -20.65 -11.25 3.25
C TYR A 57 -19.84 -11.47 4.52
N ARG A 58 -20.48 -12.07 5.54
CA ARG A 58 -19.90 -12.24 6.89
C ARG A 58 -18.60 -13.04 6.92
N ASP A 59 -18.42 -13.96 5.99
CA ASP A 59 -17.23 -14.82 5.91
C ASP A 59 -16.10 -14.22 5.04
N TYR A 60 -16.24 -12.95 4.62
CA TYR A 60 -15.20 -12.28 3.85
C TYR A 60 -13.88 -12.25 4.62
N LYS A 61 -12.85 -12.86 4.04
CA LYS A 61 -11.49 -12.97 4.62
C LYS A 61 -11.43 -13.60 6.02
N LYS A 62 -12.43 -14.38 6.45
CA LYS A 62 -12.53 -15.03 7.77
C LYS A 62 -11.34 -15.94 8.06
N ASN A 63 -10.77 -16.57 7.04
CA ASN A 63 -9.62 -17.48 7.17
C ASN A 63 -8.27 -16.76 7.13
N ARG A 64 -8.22 -15.42 7.06
CA ARG A 64 -6.95 -14.69 7.16
C ARG A 64 -6.46 -14.68 8.60
N GLU A 65 -5.21 -15.09 8.77
CA GLU A 65 -4.54 -14.94 10.07
C GLU A 65 -4.50 -13.47 10.48
N VAL A 66 -4.84 -13.23 11.73
CA VAL A 66 -4.75 -11.89 12.32
C VAL A 66 -3.26 -11.50 12.40
N ALA A 67 -2.93 -10.33 11.87
CA ALA A 67 -1.57 -9.84 11.95
C ALA A 67 -1.09 -9.78 13.41
N PRO A 68 0.14 -10.27 13.71
CA PRO A 68 0.70 -10.18 15.05
C PRO A 68 0.67 -8.74 15.60
N ASP A 69 0.44 -8.58 16.90
CA ASP A 69 0.35 -7.25 17.51
C ASP A 69 1.64 -6.43 17.34
N GLU A 70 2.79 -7.09 17.31
CA GLU A 70 4.07 -6.46 17.00
C GLU A 70 4.08 -5.83 15.61
N LEU A 71 3.47 -6.48 14.64
CA LEU A 71 3.34 -5.97 13.28
C LEU A 71 2.38 -4.78 13.24
N LYS A 72 1.25 -4.86 13.93
CA LYS A 72 0.30 -3.75 14.06
C LYS A 72 0.95 -2.51 14.68
N GLN A 73 1.82 -2.70 15.69
CA GLN A 73 2.58 -1.60 16.28
C GLN A 73 3.54 -0.95 15.27
N GLN A 74 4.20 -1.74 14.43
CA GLN A 74 5.08 -1.21 13.39
C GLN A 74 4.32 -0.48 12.28
N PHE A 75 3.07 -0.86 11.99
CA PHE A 75 2.18 -0.06 11.13
C PHE A 75 1.89 1.32 11.74
N LYS A 76 1.55 1.37 13.03
CA LYS A 76 1.32 2.63 13.74
C LYS A 76 2.56 3.53 13.71
N LEU A 77 3.75 2.94 13.92
CA LEU A 77 5.02 3.68 13.82
C LEU A 77 5.25 4.22 12.40
N SER A 78 4.98 3.40 11.38
CA SER A 78 5.11 3.80 9.98
C SER A 78 4.19 4.98 9.63
N ARG A 79 2.94 4.93 10.07
CA ARG A 79 2.00 6.05 9.86
C ARG A 79 2.44 7.32 10.58
N ARG A 80 2.90 7.18 11.84
CA ARG A 80 3.42 8.32 12.61
C ARG A 80 4.64 8.94 11.94
N PHE A 81 5.57 8.12 11.44
CA PHE A 81 6.74 8.57 10.68
C PHE A 81 6.31 9.38 9.45
N LEU A 82 5.39 8.86 8.63
CA LEU A 82 4.88 9.57 7.46
C LEU A 82 4.26 10.92 7.83
N SER A 83 3.45 10.95 8.89
CA SER A 83 2.82 12.18 9.36
C SER A 83 3.84 13.23 9.84
N LEU A 84 4.88 12.79 10.55
CA LEU A 84 5.97 13.67 10.98
C LEU A 84 6.80 14.22 9.81
N MET A 85 6.91 13.46 8.72
CA MET A 85 7.53 13.88 7.47
C MET A 85 6.62 14.76 6.59
N GLY A 86 5.40 15.07 7.04
CA GLY A 86 4.43 15.81 6.25
C GLY A 86 3.82 15.01 5.08
N LEU A 87 4.03 13.69 5.05
CA LEU A 87 3.55 12.82 3.99
C LEU A 87 2.12 12.34 4.27
N LYS A 88 1.25 12.48 3.27
CA LYS A 88 -0.15 12.06 3.39
C LYS A 88 -0.24 10.55 3.52
N ASN A 89 -0.97 10.09 4.54
CA ASN A 89 -1.27 8.67 4.72
C ASN A 89 -2.73 8.50 5.12
N PHE A 90 -3.35 7.45 4.58
CA PHE A 90 -4.77 7.17 4.72
C PHE A 90 -4.94 5.74 5.25
N ALA A 91 -5.92 5.58 6.11
CA ALA A 91 -6.44 4.30 6.57
C ALA A 91 -7.90 4.47 6.93
N SER A 92 -8.64 3.39 6.93
CA SER A 92 -10.05 3.34 7.31
C SER A 92 -10.31 2.07 8.13
N ASP A 93 -11.23 2.15 9.05
CA ASP A 93 -11.82 1.01 9.76
C ASP A 93 -12.89 0.28 8.93
N ARG A 94 -13.36 0.90 7.85
CA ARG A 94 -14.43 0.40 6.97
C ARG A 94 -13.98 0.02 5.57
N TYR A 95 -12.95 0.69 5.02
CA TYR A 95 -12.47 0.50 3.65
C TYR A 95 -11.05 -0.05 3.65
N GLU A 96 -10.79 -0.99 2.74
CA GLU A 96 -9.45 -1.54 2.54
C GLU A 96 -8.53 -0.54 1.82
N ALA A 97 -7.22 -0.77 1.88
CA ALA A 97 -6.24 0.06 1.18
C ALA A 97 -6.55 0.19 -0.32
N ASP A 98 -7.06 -0.86 -0.96
CA ASP A 98 -7.39 -0.89 -2.38
C ASP A 98 -8.53 0.08 -2.72
N ASP A 99 -9.54 0.19 -1.85
CA ASP A 99 -10.66 1.13 -2.00
C ASP A 99 -10.16 2.58 -1.91
N ILE A 100 -9.24 2.82 -0.98
CA ILE A 100 -8.59 4.12 -0.79
C ILE A 100 -7.76 4.48 -2.01
N ILE A 101 -6.92 3.56 -2.51
CA ILE A 101 -6.09 3.75 -3.70
C ILE A 101 -6.96 4.03 -4.92
N TYR A 102 -8.02 3.24 -5.13
CA TYR A 102 -8.96 3.46 -6.23
C TYR A 102 -9.59 4.85 -6.16
N THR A 103 -10.05 5.26 -4.98
CA THR A 103 -10.71 6.55 -4.79
C THR A 103 -9.76 7.71 -5.09
N ILE A 104 -8.53 7.65 -4.59
CA ILE A 104 -7.51 8.67 -4.85
C ILE A 104 -7.16 8.72 -6.35
N ALA A 105 -6.93 7.56 -6.97
CA ALA A 105 -6.60 7.48 -8.38
C ALA A 105 -7.73 8.02 -9.27
N LYS A 106 -8.99 7.71 -8.95
CA LYS A 106 -10.17 8.25 -9.64
C LYS A 106 -10.24 9.77 -9.54
N ASN A 107 -10.05 10.32 -8.33
CA ASN A 107 -10.11 11.76 -8.09
C ASN A 107 -8.95 12.49 -8.80
N ASN A 108 -7.74 11.93 -8.78
CA ASN A 108 -6.60 12.49 -9.50
C ASN A 108 -6.88 12.57 -11.01
N ARG A 109 -7.42 11.50 -11.61
CA ARG A 109 -7.79 11.52 -13.03
C ARG A 109 -8.85 12.57 -13.35
N ALA A 110 -9.84 12.76 -12.49
CA ALA A 110 -10.84 13.82 -12.65
C ALA A 110 -10.22 15.23 -12.65
N MET A 111 -9.03 15.38 -12.06
CA MET A 111 -8.23 16.61 -12.07
C MET A 111 -7.17 16.64 -13.19
N GLY A 112 -7.21 15.71 -14.14
CA GLY A 112 -6.22 15.61 -15.23
C GLY A 112 -4.84 15.10 -14.79
N LEU A 113 -4.73 14.45 -13.62
CA LEU A 113 -3.48 13.89 -13.11
C LEU A 113 -3.39 12.38 -13.37
N SER A 114 -2.21 11.91 -13.76
CA SER A 114 -1.90 10.49 -13.83
C SER A 114 -1.41 9.94 -12.49
N ASN A 115 -1.48 8.62 -12.34
CA ASN A 115 -1.09 7.94 -11.11
C ASN A 115 0.01 6.90 -11.37
N THR A 116 1.00 6.83 -10.48
CA THR A 116 1.86 5.66 -10.36
C THR A 116 1.47 4.90 -9.10
N ILE A 117 0.83 3.74 -9.27
CA ILE A 117 0.35 2.89 -8.18
C ILE A 117 1.41 1.87 -7.85
N ILE A 118 1.99 2.00 -6.67
CA ILE A 118 3.10 1.17 -6.21
C ILE A 118 2.58 0.08 -5.28
N THR A 119 2.54 -1.15 -5.78
CA THR A 119 2.02 -2.30 -5.06
C THR A 119 2.52 -3.61 -5.67
N ASN A 120 2.54 -4.70 -4.87
CA ASN A 120 2.72 -6.06 -5.39
C ASN A 120 1.39 -6.75 -5.68
N ASP A 121 0.27 -6.12 -5.33
CA ASP A 121 -1.05 -6.68 -5.55
C ASP A 121 -1.46 -6.52 -7.03
N LYS A 122 -1.68 -7.66 -7.69
CA LYS A 122 -2.10 -7.69 -9.09
C LYS A 122 -3.58 -7.37 -9.26
N ASP A 123 -4.38 -7.48 -8.20
CA ASP A 123 -5.80 -7.13 -8.27
C ASP A 123 -5.98 -5.65 -8.58
N LEU A 124 -4.98 -4.82 -8.24
CA LEU A 124 -4.95 -3.40 -8.59
C LEU A 124 -4.64 -3.11 -10.07
N TYR A 125 -4.36 -4.11 -10.92
CA TYR A 125 -4.32 -3.92 -12.38
C TYR A 125 -5.65 -3.39 -12.91
N GLN A 126 -6.76 -3.83 -12.33
CA GLN A 126 -8.11 -3.43 -12.75
C GLN A 126 -8.41 -1.93 -12.62
N ILE A 127 -7.65 -1.21 -11.80
CA ILE A 127 -7.89 0.24 -11.60
C ILE A 127 -6.99 1.12 -12.48
N ILE A 128 -6.01 0.56 -13.17
CA ILE A 128 -5.09 1.29 -14.06
C ILE A 128 -5.86 1.76 -15.29
N ARG A 129 -5.65 3.02 -15.70
CA ARG A 129 -6.25 3.65 -16.88
C ARG A 129 -5.14 4.26 -17.75
N SER A 130 -5.50 4.86 -18.88
CA SER A 130 -4.61 5.24 -19.97
C SER A 130 -3.25 5.82 -19.58
N ASP A 131 -3.23 6.75 -18.62
CA ASP A 131 -1.99 7.46 -18.22
C ASP A 131 -1.44 6.98 -16.88
N ASP A 132 -2.08 5.98 -16.27
CA ASP A 132 -1.62 5.40 -15.03
C ASP A 132 -0.53 4.34 -15.27
N VAL A 133 0.25 4.12 -14.23
CA VAL A 133 1.28 3.08 -14.18
C VAL A 133 1.12 2.24 -12.93
N TRP A 134 1.12 0.91 -13.08
CA TRP A 134 1.32 -0.02 -12.00
C TRP A 134 2.80 -0.38 -11.86
N TRP A 135 3.33 -0.40 -10.65
CA TRP A 135 4.73 -0.71 -10.39
C TRP A 135 4.91 -1.55 -9.11
N ASN A 136 5.64 -2.69 -9.22
CA ASN A 136 5.92 -3.57 -8.07
C ASN A 136 7.13 -3.13 -7.23
N MET A 137 7.70 -1.95 -7.50
CA MET A 137 8.91 -1.40 -6.86
C MET A 137 10.21 -2.16 -7.15
N SER A 138 10.22 -3.09 -8.11
CA SER A 138 11.44 -3.76 -8.53
C SER A 138 11.58 -3.72 -10.05
N ASP A 139 11.23 -4.79 -10.71
CA ASP A 139 11.48 -5.02 -12.14
C ASP A 139 10.25 -4.82 -13.04
N LYS A 140 9.04 -4.83 -12.46
CA LYS A 140 7.80 -4.81 -13.23
C LYS A 140 7.09 -3.47 -13.14
N ARG A 141 6.99 -2.81 -14.27
CA ARG A 141 6.29 -1.56 -14.44
C ARG A 141 5.39 -1.66 -15.67
N TYR A 142 4.07 -1.57 -15.46
CA TYR A 142 3.09 -1.78 -16.52
C TYR A 142 2.22 -0.54 -16.72
N THR A 143 2.10 -0.12 -17.97
CA THR A 143 1.10 0.86 -18.43
C THR A 143 -0.24 0.17 -18.69
N PHE A 144 -1.29 0.94 -18.87
CA PHE A 144 -2.62 0.43 -19.24
C PHE A 144 -2.57 -0.42 -20.53
N SER A 145 -1.90 0.08 -21.58
CA SER A 145 -1.77 -0.66 -22.84
C SER A 145 -1.10 -2.01 -22.67
N LYS A 146 -0.03 -2.07 -21.86
CA LYS A 146 0.66 -3.35 -21.59
C LYS A 146 -0.20 -4.32 -20.79
N LEU A 147 -0.95 -3.83 -19.81
CA LEU A 147 -1.89 -4.67 -19.06
C LEU A 147 -3.03 -5.19 -19.92
N THR A 148 -3.59 -4.35 -20.80
CA THR A 148 -4.63 -4.77 -21.75
C THR A 148 -4.11 -5.86 -22.68
N GLU A 149 -2.93 -5.68 -23.26
CA GLU A 149 -2.28 -6.72 -24.08
C GLU A 149 -2.14 -8.05 -23.32
N MET A 150 -1.63 -8.02 -22.08
CA MET A 150 -1.45 -9.22 -21.26
C MET A 150 -2.76 -9.94 -20.94
N LEU A 151 -3.86 -9.21 -20.74
CA LEU A 151 -5.16 -9.77 -20.36
C LEU A 151 -5.99 -10.26 -21.57
N THR A 152 -5.67 -9.82 -22.79
CA THR A 152 -6.34 -10.28 -24.02
C THR A 152 -5.77 -11.59 -24.57
N PHE A 153 -4.60 -12.02 -24.11
CA PHE A 153 -3.95 -13.26 -24.55
C PHE A 153 -4.09 -14.41 -23.53
N THR A 154 -4.88 -14.24 -22.46
CA THR A 154 -5.26 -15.29 -21.51
C THR A 154 -6.73 -15.64 -21.62
#